data_b6beec1af5b9b594c3a639349a163d0d
#
_entry.id   b6beec1af5b9b594c3a639349a163d0d
#
_cell.length_a   1.000
_cell.length_b   1.000
_cell.length_c   1.000
_cell.angle_alpha   90.00
_cell.angle_beta   90.00
_cell.angle_gamma   90.00
#
_symmetry.space_group_name_H-M   'P 1'
#
loop_
_entity.id
_entity.type
_entity.pdbx_description
1 polymer ?
#
loop_
_entity_poly.entity_id
_entity_poly.type
_entity_poly.pdbx_seq_one_letter_code
_entity_poly.pdbx_strand_id
1 'polypeptide(L)'
;MSYLDHIKACNNFDASAFRPFEIADVRAGWVRQDNVAHLAAFPEVFVISEAAVALAPGLDDFDSRSTAIAGIVSALFAQGVLPAPRDELYPVALDRNDPPLMQIERTACPFFGIRASGVHMNGFVRRDDELYMWIARRARDKGTYPGMLDNMVAGGQPIGLGLKENVI
;
A
#
# COMPACT_ATOMS: atom_id res chain seq x y z
N MET A 1 -10.40 -22.61 18.46
CA MET A 1 -10.35 -21.33 17.72
C MET A 1 -10.95 -21.59 16.35
N SER A 2 -12.01 -20.91 15.99
CA SER A 2 -12.68 -21.06 14.69
C SER A 2 -12.05 -20.16 13.63
N TYR A 3 -12.32 -20.41 12.34
CA TYR A 3 -11.88 -19.49 11.27
C TYR A 3 -12.43 -18.07 11.46
N LEU A 4 -13.64 -17.93 12.03
CA LEU A 4 -14.24 -16.63 12.34
C LEU A 4 -13.47 -15.86 13.41
N ASP A 5 -12.82 -16.54 14.36
CA ASP A 5 -12.01 -15.87 15.39
C ASP A 5 -10.77 -15.21 14.76
N HIS A 6 -10.17 -15.85 13.75
CA HIS A 6 -9.06 -15.26 13.00
C HIS A 6 -9.52 -14.03 12.21
N ILE A 7 -10.68 -14.09 11.55
CA ILE A 7 -11.24 -12.94 10.82
C ILE A 7 -11.51 -11.78 11.78
N LYS A 8 -12.12 -12.05 12.92
CA LYS A 8 -12.38 -11.02 13.95
C LYS A 8 -11.09 -10.40 14.49
N ALA A 9 -10.05 -11.22 14.72
CA ALA A 9 -8.75 -10.73 15.20
C ALA A 9 -8.04 -9.84 14.16
N CYS A 10 -8.27 -10.05 12.86
CA CYS A 10 -7.75 -9.21 11.79
C CYS A 10 -8.56 -7.93 11.57
N ASN A 11 -9.81 -7.88 12.05
CA ASN A 11 -10.71 -6.73 11.86
C ASN A 11 -10.66 -5.80 13.09
N ASN A 12 -9.48 -5.26 13.36
CA ASN A 12 -9.16 -4.44 14.53
C ASN A 12 -8.87 -2.96 14.19
N PHE A 13 -9.38 -2.48 13.05
CA PHE A 13 -9.21 -1.09 12.63
C PHE A 13 -9.97 -0.13 13.55
N ASP A 14 -9.24 0.81 14.18
CA ASP A 14 -9.80 1.92 14.94
C ASP A 14 -9.65 3.22 14.15
N ALA A 15 -10.75 3.70 13.58
CA ALA A 15 -10.78 4.90 12.76
C ALA A 15 -10.33 6.16 13.51
N SER A 16 -10.47 6.21 14.84
CA SER A 16 -10.07 7.37 15.65
C SER A 16 -8.56 7.59 15.68
N ALA A 17 -7.77 6.54 15.42
CA ALA A 17 -6.32 6.59 15.35
C ALA A 17 -5.80 7.13 14.00
N PHE A 18 -6.70 7.41 13.05
CA PHE A 18 -6.35 7.79 11.70
C PHE A 18 -7.13 9.03 11.26
N ARG A 19 -6.61 9.68 10.23
CA ARG A 19 -7.26 10.76 9.50
C ARG A 19 -7.39 10.37 8.02
N PRO A 20 -8.54 10.59 7.38
CA PRO A 20 -8.69 10.36 5.95
C PRO A 20 -7.59 11.05 5.15
N PHE A 21 -6.99 10.35 4.20
CA PHE A 21 -6.16 10.95 3.17
C PHE A 21 -7.00 11.13 1.91
N GLU A 22 -7.12 12.36 1.44
CA GLU A 22 -8.03 12.74 0.36
C GLU A 22 -7.29 13.29 -0.85
N ILE A 23 -7.78 12.92 -2.03
CA ILE A 23 -7.32 13.38 -3.34
C ILE A 23 -8.56 13.78 -4.12
N ALA A 24 -8.66 15.05 -4.55
CA ALA A 24 -9.83 15.56 -5.27
C ALA A 24 -11.16 15.20 -4.58
N ASP A 25 -11.25 15.51 -3.29
CA ASP A 25 -12.43 15.29 -2.42
C ASP A 25 -12.86 13.81 -2.25
N VAL A 26 -12.02 12.87 -2.66
CA VAL A 26 -12.28 11.44 -2.43
C VAL A 26 -11.23 10.82 -1.51
N ARG A 27 -11.67 9.98 -0.59
CA ARG A 27 -10.77 9.30 0.34
C ARG A 27 -10.00 8.21 -0.39
N ALA A 28 -8.70 8.44 -0.56
CA ALA A 28 -7.75 7.51 -1.16
C ALA A 28 -7.00 6.64 -0.14
N GLY A 29 -6.99 7.05 1.14
CA GLY A 29 -6.26 6.31 2.16
C GLY A 29 -6.54 6.79 3.59
N TRP A 30 -5.62 6.45 4.51
CA TRP A 30 -5.69 6.78 5.93
C TRP A 30 -4.30 7.09 6.48
N VAL A 31 -4.09 8.29 6.97
CA VAL A 31 -2.85 8.69 7.65
C VAL A 31 -3.04 8.53 9.16
N ARG A 32 -2.11 7.85 9.82
CA ARG A 32 -2.11 7.79 11.29
C ARG A 32 -1.99 9.19 11.88
N GLN A 33 -2.71 9.45 12.99
CA GLN A 33 -2.65 10.75 13.68
C GLN A 33 -1.20 11.16 14.02
N ASP A 34 -0.39 10.22 14.45
CA ASP A 34 1.03 10.44 14.78
C ASP A 34 1.87 10.92 13.58
N ASN A 35 1.44 10.56 12.36
CA ASN A 35 2.15 10.89 11.13
C ASN A 35 1.73 12.25 10.54
N VAL A 36 0.61 12.82 10.97
CA VAL A 36 0.08 14.07 10.41
C VAL A 36 1.06 15.23 10.57
N ALA A 37 1.78 15.28 11.70
CA ALA A 37 2.75 16.33 11.97
C ALA A 37 3.89 16.37 10.93
N HIS A 38 4.30 15.22 10.39
CA HIS A 38 5.32 15.15 9.34
C HIS A 38 4.84 15.78 8.03
N LEU A 39 3.53 15.65 7.72
CA LEU A 39 2.94 16.23 6.52
C LEU A 39 2.66 17.74 6.66
N ALA A 40 2.48 18.23 7.88
CA ALA A 40 2.29 19.65 8.16
C ALA A 40 3.50 20.52 7.79
N ALA A 41 4.67 19.90 7.61
CA ALA A 41 5.86 20.59 7.14
C ALA A 41 5.83 20.95 5.63
N PHE A 42 4.81 20.49 4.89
CA PHE A 42 4.68 20.65 3.43
C PHE A 42 3.32 21.28 3.05
N PRO A 43 3.05 22.53 3.47
CA PRO A 43 1.76 23.20 3.24
C PRO A 43 1.46 23.47 1.77
N GLU A 44 2.48 23.42 0.89
CA GLU A 44 2.31 23.53 -0.56
C GLU A 44 1.74 22.27 -1.19
N VAL A 45 1.82 21.12 -0.51
CA VAL A 45 1.33 19.82 -1.00
C VAL A 45 0.10 19.35 -0.25
N PHE A 46 -0.03 19.71 1.05
CA PHE A 46 -1.12 19.24 1.89
C PHE A 46 -1.92 20.37 2.53
N VAL A 47 -3.25 20.23 2.47
CA VAL A 47 -4.19 20.96 3.30
C VAL A 47 -4.60 20.05 4.44
N ILE A 48 -4.25 20.43 5.67
CA ILE A 48 -4.53 19.63 6.86
C ILE A 48 -5.63 20.29 7.68
N SER A 49 -6.69 19.52 7.96
CA SER A 49 -7.79 19.92 8.84
C SER A 49 -7.99 18.86 9.94
N GLU A 50 -8.90 19.12 10.88
CA GLU A 50 -9.30 18.10 11.85
C GLU A 50 -9.96 16.88 11.18
N ALA A 51 -10.65 17.09 10.05
CA ALA A 51 -11.39 16.06 9.34
C ALA A 51 -10.52 15.20 8.40
N ALA A 52 -9.51 15.80 7.75
CA ALA A 52 -8.75 15.13 6.71
C ALA A 52 -7.34 15.71 6.51
N VAL A 53 -6.49 14.94 5.85
CA VAL A 53 -5.28 15.36 5.16
C VAL A 53 -5.57 15.28 3.66
N ALA A 54 -5.72 16.42 2.99
CA ALA A 54 -6.02 16.48 1.57
C ALA A 54 -4.82 16.95 0.77
N LEU A 55 -4.71 16.53 -0.50
CA LEU A 55 -3.77 17.17 -1.42
C LEU A 55 -4.20 18.61 -1.70
N ALA A 56 -3.25 19.51 -1.80
CA ALA A 56 -3.48 20.92 -2.04
C ALA A 56 -4.20 21.16 -3.39
N PRO A 57 -5.08 22.17 -3.47
CA PRO A 57 -5.65 22.63 -4.74
C PRO A 57 -4.54 23.00 -5.73
N GLY A 58 -4.74 22.66 -7.01
CA GLY A 58 -3.72 22.85 -8.05
C GLY A 58 -2.92 21.59 -8.38
N LEU A 59 -3.03 20.53 -7.59
CA LEU A 59 -2.57 19.20 -7.95
C LEU A 59 -3.73 18.46 -8.63
N ASP A 60 -4.02 18.82 -9.90
CA ASP A 60 -5.30 18.47 -10.54
C ASP A 60 -5.22 17.20 -11.41
N ASP A 61 -4.02 16.76 -11.76
CA ASP A 61 -3.81 15.61 -12.62
C ASP A 61 -2.88 14.56 -12.01
N PHE A 62 -2.76 13.43 -12.69
CA PHE A 62 -1.92 12.31 -12.29
C PHE A 62 -0.45 12.69 -12.11
N ASP A 63 0.11 13.46 -13.04
CA ASP A 63 1.55 13.76 -13.08
C ASP A 63 1.94 14.77 -12.00
N SER A 64 1.14 15.83 -11.82
CA SER A 64 1.35 16.84 -10.77
C SER A 64 1.30 16.22 -9.38
N ARG A 65 0.30 15.37 -9.10
CA ARG A 65 0.14 14.64 -7.84
C ARG A 65 1.31 13.69 -7.59
N SER A 66 1.66 12.89 -8.60
CA SER A 66 2.74 11.90 -8.51
C SER A 66 4.08 12.57 -8.25
N THR A 67 4.35 13.68 -8.93
CA THR A 67 5.59 14.46 -8.75
C THR A 67 5.68 15.08 -7.36
N ALA A 68 4.61 15.72 -6.89
CA ALA A 68 4.55 16.30 -5.56
C ALA A 68 4.79 15.24 -4.47
N ILE A 69 4.06 14.13 -4.53
CA ILE A 69 4.19 13.03 -3.57
C ILE A 69 5.58 12.38 -3.62
N ALA A 70 6.20 12.24 -4.78
CA ALA A 70 7.56 11.71 -4.89
C ALA A 70 8.57 12.59 -4.13
N GLY A 71 8.44 13.92 -4.21
CA GLY A 71 9.25 14.87 -3.43
C GLY A 71 9.05 14.69 -1.92
N ILE A 72 7.79 14.54 -1.48
CA ILE A 72 7.46 14.30 -0.07
C ILE A 72 8.06 12.97 0.44
N VAL A 73 7.87 11.90 -0.32
CA VAL A 73 8.41 10.57 0.02
C VAL A 73 9.94 10.62 0.16
N SER A 74 10.62 11.30 -0.75
CA SER A 74 12.08 11.51 -0.67
C SER A 74 12.49 12.27 0.58
N ALA A 75 11.77 13.34 0.93
CA ALA A 75 12.04 14.12 2.13
C ALA A 75 11.79 13.32 3.41
N LEU A 76 10.69 12.58 3.49
CA LEU A 76 10.36 11.72 4.64
C LEU A 76 11.36 10.57 4.80
N PHE A 77 11.84 10.01 3.70
CA PHE A 77 12.92 9.02 3.72
C PHE A 77 14.22 9.63 4.25
N ALA A 78 14.63 10.79 3.77
CA ALA A 78 15.83 11.49 4.23
C ALA A 78 15.77 11.82 5.73
N GLN A 79 14.57 12.04 6.27
CA GLN A 79 14.32 12.28 7.70
C GLN A 79 14.26 10.98 8.54
N GLY A 80 14.36 9.80 7.92
CA GLY A 80 14.25 8.52 8.59
C GLY A 80 12.82 8.15 9.02
N VAL A 81 11.80 8.85 8.51
CA VAL A 81 10.38 8.59 8.79
C VAL A 81 9.87 7.41 7.97
N LEU A 82 10.32 7.28 6.73
CA LEU A 82 10.00 6.17 5.84
C LEU A 82 11.19 5.22 5.69
N PRO A 83 10.94 3.91 5.48
CA PRO A 83 11.99 2.97 5.13
C PRO A 83 12.55 3.26 3.73
N ALA A 84 13.71 2.65 3.42
CA ALA A 84 14.36 2.80 2.12
C ALA A 84 13.41 2.49 0.96
N PRO A 85 13.44 3.31 -0.12
CA PRO A 85 12.69 3.04 -1.34
C PRO A 85 13.04 1.68 -1.93
N ARG A 86 12.11 1.12 -2.68
CA ARG A 86 12.28 -0.14 -3.42
C ARG A 86 12.31 0.06 -4.92
N ASP A 87 12.17 1.31 -5.37
CA ASP A 87 12.04 1.68 -6.77
C ASP A 87 10.85 1.00 -7.46
N GLU A 88 9.81 0.74 -6.68
CA GLU A 88 8.54 0.17 -7.16
C GLU A 88 7.42 1.19 -6.94
N LEU A 89 6.81 1.66 -8.04
CA LEU A 89 5.69 2.58 -7.98
C LEU A 89 4.35 1.82 -8.00
N TYR A 90 3.45 2.21 -7.10
CA TYR A 90 2.13 1.61 -6.98
C TYR A 90 1.05 2.61 -7.39
N PRO A 91 -0.01 2.14 -8.07
CA PRO A 91 -1.15 2.98 -8.39
C PRO A 91 -1.94 3.31 -7.13
N VAL A 92 -2.33 4.57 -7.00
CA VAL A 92 -3.31 5.02 -6.02
C VAL A 92 -4.65 5.15 -6.73
N ALA A 93 -5.52 4.17 -6.53
CA ALA A 93 -6.85 4.10 -7.15
C ALA A 93 -7.91 3.77 -6.10
N LEU A 94 -9.15 4.18 -6.33
CA LEU A 94 -10.27 3.91 -5.41
C LEU A 94 -10.73 2.46 -5.52
N ASP A 95 -10.74 1.93 -6.74
CA ASP A 95 -10.96 0.53 -7.02
C ASP A 95 -9.88 0.00 -7.96
N ARG A 96 -9.74 -1.32 -8.03
CA ARG A 96 -8.71 -1.99 -8.83
C ARG A 96 -8.79 -1.68 -10.33
N ASN A 97 -9.99 -1.43 -10.84
CA ASN A 97 -10.22 -1.18 -12.26
C ASN A 97 -10.35 0.31 -12.61
N ASP A 98 -10.26 1.18 -11.61
CA ASP A 98 -10.33 2.62 -11.83
C ASP A 98 -8.99 3.15 -12.35
N PRO A 99 -9.01 4.21 -13.16
CA PRO A 99 -7.81 4.92 -13.50
C PRO A 99 -7.15 5.44 -12.21
N PRO A 100 -5.82 5.29 -12.07
CA PRO A 100 -5.14 5.76 -10.89
C PRO A 100 -5.17 7.29 -10.79
N LEU A 101 -5.39 7.81 -9.60
CA LEU A 101 -5.35 9.24 -9.28
C LEU A 101 -3.92 9.79 -9.27
N MET A 102 -2.95 8.95 -8.90
CA MET A 102 -1.51 9.19 -8.89
C MET A 102 -0.76 7.86 -8.72
N GLN A 103 0.56 7.91 -8.72
CA GLN A 103 1.42 6.80 -8.28
C GLN A 103 2.27 7.21 -7.08
N ILE A 104 2.69 6.20 -6.31
CA ILE A 104 3.47 6.41 -5.08
C ILE A 104 4.49 5.28 -4.91
N GLU A 105 5.66 5.59 -4.33
CA GLU A 105 6.63 4.58 -3.92
C GLU A 105 6.00 3.57 -2.95
N ARG A 106 6.21 2.29 -3.21
CA ARG A 106 5.64 1.16 -2.46
C ARG A 106 5.80 1.26 -0.95
N THR A 107 6.98 1.68 -0.49
CA THR A 107 7.30 1.77 0.94
C THR A 107 6.51 2.86 1.66
N ALA A 108 5.97 3.83 0.93
CA ALA A 108 5.13 4.90 1.46
C ALA A 108 3.63 4.52 1.52
N CYS A 109 3.19 3.45 0.83
CA CYS A 109 1.77 3.04 0.86
C CYS A 109 1.21 2.86 2.28
N PRO A 110 1.90 2.18 3.23
CA PRO A 110 1.40 2.05 4.60
C PRO A 110 1.32 3.36 5.37
N PHE A 111 2.20 4.32 5.09
CA PHE A 111 2.21 5.64 5.74
C PHE A 111 0.96 6.45 5.38
N PHE A 112 0.56 6.43 4.11
CA PHE A 112 -0.64 7.08 3.60
C PHE A 112 -1.89 6.18 3.69
N GLY A 113 -1.76 4.94 4.17
CA GLY A 113 -2.86 3.97 4.23
C GLY A 113 -3.50 3.68 2.87
N ILE A 114 -2.68 3.72 1.82
CA ILE A 114 -3.11 3.45 0.44
C ILE A 114 -3.42 1.96 0.29
N ARG A 115 -4.51 1.66 -0.42
CA ARG A 115 -4.83 0.30 -0.83
C ARG A 115 -3.79 -0.18 -1.84
N ALA A 116 -2.96 -1.13 -1.44
CA ALA A 116 -2.01 -1.80 -2.31
C ALA A 116 -2.57 -3.16 -2.72
N SER A 117 -2.43 -3.49 -4.01
CA SER A 117 -2.81 -4.80 -4.55
C SER A 117 -1.57 -5.68 -4.73
N GLY A 118 -1.79 -6.99 -4.75
CA GLY A 118 -0.75 -7.96 -5.05
C GLY A 118 -1.32 -9.15 -5.82
N VAL A 119 -0.43 -9.94 -6.39
CA VAL A 119 -0.75 -11.21 -7.02
C VAL A 119 -0.38 -12.36 -6.11
N HIS A 120 -1.22 -13.38 -6.07
CA HIS A 120 -0.95 -14.62 -5.37
C HIS A 120 -1.26 -15.79 -6.29
N MET A 121 -0.30 -16.72 -6.40
CA MET A 121 -0.46 -17.93 -7.19
C MET A 121 -0.38 -19.16 -6.29
N ASN A 122 -1.41 -20.01 -6.36
CA ASN A 122 -1.43 -21.31 -5.71
C ASN A 122 -1.18 -22.39 -6.76
N GLY A 123 -0.03 -23.03 -6.70
CA GLY A 123 0.29 -24.18 -7.53
C GLY A 123 -0.15 -25.47 -6.85
N PHE A 124 -0.71 -26.40 -7.61
CA PHE A 124 -1.06 -27.71 -7.09
C PHE A 124 -0.83 -28.81 -8.11
N VAL A 125 -0.68 -30.01 -7.64
CA VAL A 125 -0.58 -31.25 -8.44
C VAL A 125 -1.57 -32.27 -7.92
N ARG A 126 -2.11 -33.08 -8.82
CA ARG A 126 -2.94 -34.24 -8.45
C ARG A 126 -2.10 -35.51 -8.56
N ARG A 127 -2.09 -36.31 -7.49
CA ARG A 127 -1.46 -37.63 -7.44
C ARG A 127 -2.38 -38.58 -6.70
N ASP A 128 -2.66 -39.74 -7.29
CA ASP A 128 -3.46 -40.79 -6.67
C ASP A 128 -4.83 -40.30 -6.15
N ASP A 129 -5.50 -39.43 -6.95
CA ASP A 129 -6.77 -38.75 -6.62
C ASP A 129 -6.71 -37.74 -5.46
N GLU A 130 -5.53 -37.48 -4.88
CA GLU A 130 -5.31 -36.47 -3.89
C GLU A 130 -4.74 -35.18 -4.50
N LEU A 131 -5.06 -34.05 -3.86
CA LEU A 131 -4.60 -32.72 -4.26
C LEU A 131 -3.48 -32.25 -3.33
N TYR A 132 -2.30 -32.02 -3.88
CA TYR A 132 -1.14 -31.49 -3.17
C TYR A 132 -0.88 -30.04 -3.60
N MET A 133 -0.78 -29.14 -2.63
CA MET A 133 -0.49 -27.71 -2.87
C MET A 133 0.99 -27.40 -2.61
N TRP A 134 1.59 -26.65 -3.51
CA TRP A 134 2.91 -26.08 -3.27
C TRP A 134 2.83 -24.91 -2.28
N ILE A 135 3.57 -25.02 -1.18
CA ILE A 135 3.67 -23.99 -0.15
C ILE A 135 5.10 -23.48 -0.13
N ALA A 136 5.28 -22.17 -0.29
CA ALA A 136 6.56 -21.52 -0.15
C ALA A 136 6.86 -21.20 1.32
N ARG A 137 8.12 -21.07 1.65
CA ARG A 137 8.58 -20.49 2.91
C ARG A 137 9.29 -19.17 2.61
N ARG A 138 8.81 -18.09 3.22
CA ARG A 138 9.39 -16.75 3.08
C ARG A 138 10.86 -16.76 3.52
N ALA A 139 11.68 -15.98 2.83
CA ALA A 139 13.09 -15.82 3.20
C ALA A 139 13.21 -15.23 4.62
N ARG A 140 14.26 -15.59 5.33
CA ARG A 140 14.47 -15.20 6.74
C ARG A 140 14.84 -13.71 6.90
N ASP A 141 15.28 -13.08 5.83
CA ASP A 141 15.65 -11.65 5.73
C ASP A 141 14.50 -10.74 5.24
N LYS A 142 13.31 -11.32 5.01
CA LYS A 142 12.13 -10.50 4.66
C LYS A 142 11.76 -9.57 5.80
N GLY A 143 11.50 -8.29 5.48
CA GLY A 143 11.10 -7.27 6.45
C GLY A 143 9.72 -7.52 7.11
N THR A 144 8.86 -8.35 6.48
CA THR A 144 7.55 -8.73 7.02
C THR A 144 7.40 -10.24 7.00
N TYR A 145 6.95 -10.81 8.12
CA TYR A 145 6.68 -12.24 8.30
C TYR A 145 7.83 -13.16 7.82
N PRO A 146 9.10 -12.94 8.29
CA PRO A 146 10.23 -13.75 7.87
C PRO A 146 10.04 -15.22 8.26
N GLY A 147 10.40 -16.15 7.35
CA GLY A 147 10.35 -17.60 7.57
C GLY A 147 8.95 -18.21 7.66
N MET A 148 7.87 -17.42 7.56
CA MET A 148 6.49 -17.92 7.57
C MET A 148 6.12 -18.57 6.24
N LEU A 149 5.04 -19.38 6.26
CA LEU A 149 4.50 -20.00 5.06
C LEU A 149 3.78 -18.96 4.19
N ASP A 150 3.85 -19.15 2.88
CA ASP A 150 3.27 -18.26 1.90
C ASP A 150 2.76 -19.04 0.69
N ASN A 151 2.04 -18.38 -0.21
CA ASN A 151 1.69 -18.92 -1.51
C ASN A 151 2.93 -19.28 -2.33
N MET A 152 2.79 -20.13 -3.34
CA MET A 152 3.89 -20.53 -4.22
C MET A 152 4.58 -19.32 -4.85
N VAL A 153 3.78 -18.35 -5.32
CA VAL A 153 4.24 -17.02 -5.75
C VAL A 153 3.36 -15.96 -5.09
N ALA A 154 3.98 -14.95 -4.51
CA ALA A 154 3.31 -13.81 -3.93
C ALA A 154 4.14 -12.55 -4.15
N GLY A 155 3.52 -11.49 -4.67
CA GLY A 155 4.20 -10.23 -4.92
C GLY A 155 3.22 -9.06 -5.01
N GLY A 156 3.73 -7.86 -4.76
CA GLY A 156 2.97 -6.64 -4.99
C GLY A 156 2.74 -6.40 -6.48
N GLN A 157 1.79 -5.53 -6.80
CA GLN A 157 1.43 -5.19 -8.18
C GLN A 157 1.85 -3.74 -8.50
N PRO A 158 3.06 -3.54 -9.05
CA PRO A 158 3.48 -2.22 -9.52
C PRO A 158 2.59 -1.69 -10.63
N ILE A 159 2.56 -0.35 -10.77
CA ILE A 159 1.88 0.29 -11.88
C ILE A 159 2.57 -0.08 -13.21
N GLY A 160 1.78 -0.26 -14.27
CA GLY A 160 2.30 -0.57 -15.61
C GLY A 160 2.68 -2.03 -15.85
N LEU A 161 2.73 -2.87 -14.80
CA LEU A 161 3.04 -4.29 -14.94
C LEU A 161 1.77 -5.12 -15.05
N GLY A 162 1.66 -5.97 -16.08
CA GLY A 162 0.53 -6.89 -16.24
C GLY A 162 0.53 -8.01 -15.21
N LEU A 163 -0.65 -8.52 -14.82
CA LEU A 163 -0.75 -9.59 -13.81
C LEU A 163 0.05 -10.85 -14.17
N LYS A 164 0.08 -11.23 -15.45
CA LYS A 164 0.87 -12.39 -15.92
C LYS A 164 2.36 -12.11 -15.85
N GLU A 165 2.79 -10.93 -16.26
CA GLU A 165 4.19 -10.53 -16.20
C GLU A 165 4.73 -10.49 -14.78
N ASN A 166 3.87 -10.12 -13.84
CA ASN A 166 4.24 -10.02 -12.43
C ASN A 166 4.45 -11.39 -11.74
N VAL A 167 4.03 -12.50 -12.33
CA VAL A 167 4.15 -13.86 -11.74
C VAL A 167 5.10 -14.78 -12.52
N ILE A 168 5.70 -14.30 -13.60
CA ILE A 168 6.72 -15.01 -14.39
C ILE A 168 8.10 -14.56 -13.96
#